data_fbdfcff38afd049a0e4dbc8a84f08aa9
#
_entry.id   fbdfcff38afd049a0e4dbc8a84f08aa9
#
_cell.length_a   1.000
_cell.length_b   1.000
_cell.length_c   1.000
_cell.angle_alpha   90.00
_cell.angle_beta   90.00
_cell.angle_gamma   90.00
#
_symmetry.space_group_name_H-M   'P 1'
#
loop_
_entity.id
_entity.type
_entity.pdbx_description
1 polymer ?
#
loop_
_entity_poly.entity_id
_entity_poly.type
_entity_poly.pdbx_seq_one_letter_code
_entity_poly.pdbx_strand_id
1 'polypeptide(L)'
;MQTFKTLTMKKSLFIGALIAMAGLSFQSCEKLSSINENPNEPSNVDAGVLFTEGVRSSVSTSVTQSYLLGNVASQLAAKTLRAVIGEYSWNAFPNTWNQNYASLGNIIEAERVAAEAGNAQMEGAAKVMKSWVFSTLTLAYGDIPYTEAITGSTDAEWFPAYDTQEEIITGTNGLLEELARAVQLLDNGGSIQGDILFNGDAAKWKKLANAMRLRLLMYISEKQNVSAEFAAIVASESLMESNADNGILTYTGNFPNEYPLVPLKQGDFDAVAISTNAHAALDSLNDPRMYVYARPNNASTVFADPSIPATYDGADNGSTAISASCDKNGSRLGYAYYNYPGHDQAGTMAEGIIMTYAEQQFLLAEAAHNGWITDDAGTHHASGVQASLEYYGADFGMTGWTDFADYIANSGAGYDNSINSIREQKWLAMFFTGLDNYFEVRRWYTQESGNWANLPFISAPCSNTNGDVLPMRFLYPGNEASLNPDNYFNAIVVMGGNTQNTKMWVVDL
;
A
#
# COMPACT_ATOMS: atom_id res chain seq x y z
N MET A 1 39.10 76.95 -36.32
CA MET A 1 38.23 76.89 -35.12
C MET A 1 36.84 76.25 -35.37
N GLN A 2 36.61 75.63 -36.51
CA GLN A 2 35.31 74.98 -36.87
C GLN A 2 35.29 73.45 -36.75
N THR A 3 36.45 72.84 -36.65
CA THR A 3 36.56 71.35 -36.61
C THR A 3 36.35 70.74 -35.22
N PHE A 4 36.46 71.49 -34.11
CA PHE A 4 36.30 71.00 -32.76
C PHE A 4 34.86 70.95 -32.24
N LYS A 5 33.95 71.78 -32.79
CA LYS A 5 32.53 71.80 -32.37
C LYS A 5 31.69 70.65 -32.95
N THR A 6 32.07 70.14 -34.10
CA THR A 6 31.33 68.98 -34.72
C THR A 6 31.69 67.66 -34.11
N LEU A 7 32.82 67.46 -33.50
CA LEU A 7 33.25 66.22 -32.83
C LEU A 7 32.59 66.04 -31.45
N THR A 8 32.37 67.14 -30.70
CA THR A 8 31.66 67.09 -29.42
C THR A 8 30.17 66.88 -29.52
N MET A 9 29.54 67.40 -30.56
CA MET A 9 28.12 67.21 -30.80
C MET A 9 27.77 65.77 -31.26
N LYS A 10 28.69 65.12 -32.00
CA LYS A 10 28.50 63.71 -32.38
C LYS A 10 28.71 62.76 -31.18
N LYS A 11 29.61 63.08 -30.25
CA LYS A 11 29.80 62.26 -29.02
C LYS A 11 28.62 62.39 -28.05
N SER A 12 28.05 63.57 -27.89
CA SER A 12 26.85 63.73 -27.01
C SER A 12 25.58 63.12 -27.59
N LEU A 13 25.40 63.07 -28.92
CA LEU A 13 24.31 62.35 -29.55
C LEU A 13 24.46 60.81 -29.44
N PHE A 14 25.70 60.29 -29.48
CA PHE A 14 25.99 58.87 -29.29
C PHE A 14 25.76 58.40 -27.86
N ILE A 15 26.14 59.21 -26.88
CA ILE A 15 25.90 58.92 -25.47
C ILE A 15 24.42 59.02 -25.13
N GLY A 16 23.71 60.00 -25.68
CA GLY A 16 22.24 60.09 -25.54
C GLY A 16 21.49 58.90 -26.14
N ALA A 17 21.94 58.40 -27.28
CA ALA A 17 21.36 57.19 -27.92
C ALA A 17 21.66 55.90 -27.15
N LEU A 18 22.85 55.78 -26.52
CA LEU A 18 23.20 54.65 -25.66
C LEU A 18 22.38 54.63 -24.36
N ILE A 19 22.14 55.80 -23.76
CA ILE A 19 21.31 55.91 -22.53
C ILE A 19 19.83 55.66 -22.85
N ALA A 20 19.33 56.05 -24.00
CA ALA A 20 17.97 55.76 -24.46
C ALA A 20 17.78 54.27 -24.78
N MET A 21 18.81 53.61 -25.36
CA MET A 21 18.77 52.15 -25.57
C MET A 21 18.88 51.33 -24.27
N ALA A 22 19.66 51.80 -23.28
CA ALA A 22 19.70 51.17 -21.98
C ALA A 22 18.40 51.35 -21.18
N GLY A 23 17.69 52.47 -21.34
CA GLY A 23 16.38 52.71 -20.70
C GLY A 23 15.24 51.85 -21.27
N LEU A 24 15.37 51.40 -22.51
CA LEU A 24 14.35 50.53 -23.15
C LEU A 24 14.51 49.05 -22.82
N SER A 25 15.70 48.66 -22.29
CA SER A 25 15.97 47.27 -21.86
C SER A 25 15.40 46.92 -20.48
N PHE A 26 15.05 47.92 -19.65
CA PHE A 26 14.47 47.67 -18.32
C PHE A 26 12.96 47.51 -18.28
N GLN A 27 12.24 47.72 -19.37
CA GLN A 27 10.79 47.50 -19.46
C GLN A 27 10.40 46.10 -19.95
N SER A 28 11.39 45.23 -20.23
CA SER A 28 11.12 43.89 -20.74
C SER A 28 10.95 42.83 -19.63
N CYS A 29 11.23 43.15 -18.37
CA CYS A 29 11.17 42.17 -17.29
C CYS A 29 9.79 41.99 -16.66
N GLU A 30 8.86 42.94 -16.80
CA GLU A 30 7.50 42.75 -16.25
C GLU A 30 6.59 41.92 -17.13
N LYS A 31 6.93 41.70 -18.40
CA LYS A 31 6.11 40.87 -19.30
C LYS A 31 6.52 39.41 -19.40
N LEU A 32 7.62 39.00 -18.80
CA LEU A 32 8.09 37.63 -18.84
C LEU A 32 7.33 36.73 -17.84
N SER A 33 6.87 37.26 -16.72
CA SER A 33 6.03 36.51 -15.79
C SER A 33 4.64 36.19 -16.36
N SER A 34 4.05 37.11 -17.11
CA SER A 34 2.72 36.88 -17.75
C SER A 34 2.78 36.06 -19.06
N ILE A 35 3.96 35.88 -19.63
CA ILE A 35 4.17 35.04 -20.83
C ILE A 35 4.47 33.60 -20.43
N ASN A 36 4.95 33.37 -19.20
CA ASN A 36 5.17 32.04 -18.64
C ASN A 36 3.95 31.45 -17.93
N GLU A 37 2.87 32.19 -17.79
CA GLU A 37 1.58 31.58 -17.41
C GLU A 37 1.06 30.80 -18.63
N ASN A 38 1.17 29.48 -18.57
CA ASN A 38 0.56 28.62 -19.56
C ASN A 38 -0.97 28.83 -19.50
N PRO A 39 -1.60 29.46 -20.51
CA PRO A 39 -3.04 29.74 -20.47
C PRO A 39 -3.91 28.45 -20.49
N ASN A 40 -3.28 27.29 -20.63
CA ASN A 40 -3.91 25.98 -20.56
C ASN A 40 -3.58 25.22 -19.25
N GLU A 41 -2.78 25.80 -18.36
CA GLU A 41 -2.68 25.29 -16.99
C GLU A 41 -3.80 25.94 -16.18
N PRO A 42 -4.73 25.13 -15.60
CA PRO A 42 -5.73 25.67 -14.70
C PRO A 42 -5.00 26.30 -13.51
N SER A 43 -5.14 27.63 -13.35
CA SER A 43 -4.54 28.39 -12.24
C SER A 43 -5.09 28.01 -10.84
N ASN A 44 -6.16 27.18 -10.80
CA ASN A 44 -6.73 26.57 -9.62
C ASN A 44 -7.30 25.20 -9.99
N VAL A 45 -6.63 24.14 -9.60
CA VAL A 45 -7.17 22.78 -9.70
C VAL A 45 -8.07 22.55 -8.50
N ASP A 46 -9.28 22.06 -8.75
CA ASP A 46 -10.24 21.69 -7.70
C ASP A 46 -9.69 20.56 -6.83
N ALA A 47 -9.82 20.67 -5.51
CA ALA A 47 -9.33 19.67 -4.56
C ALA A 47 -9.89 18.28 -4.85
N GLY A 48 -11.15 18.18 -5.30
CA GLY A 48 -11.79 16.91 -5.66
C GLY A 48 -11.14 16.21 -6.84
N VAL A 49 -10.68 16.95 -7.86
CA VAL A 49 -9.98 16.39 -9.03
C VAL A 49 -8.63 15.83 -8.61
N LEU A 50 -7.86 16.59 -7.82
CA LEU A 50 -6.57 16.16 -7.27
C LEU A 50 -6.73 14.93 -6.37
N PHE A 51 -7.73 14.97 -5.50
CA PHE A 51 -8.04 13.87 -4.58
C PHE A 51 -8.41 12.58 -5.34
N THR A 52 -9.31 12.68 -6.34
CA THR A 52 -9.68 11.53 -7.20
C THR A 52 -8.46 10.88 -7.81
N GLU A 53 -7.55 11.67 -8.41
CA GLU A 53 -6.34 11.14 -9.04
C GLU A 53 -5.37 10.58 -8.00
N GLY A 54 -5.19 11.25 -6.85
CA GLY A 54 -4.37 10.77 -5.75
C GLY A 54 -4.83 9.41 -5.22
N VAL A 55 -6.13 9.24 -4.97
CA VAL A 55 -6.74 7.97 -4.55
C VAL A 55 -6.55 6.90 -5.64
N ARG A 56 -6.94 7.21 -6.87
CA ARG A 56 -6.86 6.26 -7.99
C ARG A 56 -5.43 5.76 -8.21
N SER A 57 -4.45 6.66 -8.27
CA SER A 57 -3.06 6.31 -8.57
C SER A 57 -2.40 5.54 -7.43
N SER A 58 -2.62 5.92 -6.17
CA SER A 58 -2.06 5.22 -5.02
C SER A 58 -2.64 3.80 -4.86
N VAL A 59 -3.97 3.65 -5.00
CA VAL A 59 -4.61 2.34 -4.92
C VAL A 59 -4.21 1.45 -6.10
N SER A 60 -4.09 1.99 -7.32
CA SER A 60 -3.60 1.24 -8.49
C SER A 60 -2.15 0.76 -8.31
N THR A 61 -1.33 1.58 -7.66
CA THR A 61 0.03 1.19 -7.27
C THR A 61 0.00 0.02 -6.30
N SER A 62 -0.86 0.08 -5.28
CA SER A 62 -1.05 -1.01 -4.31
C SER A 62 -1.49 -2.33 -4.96
N VAL A 63 -2.44 -2.30 -5.90
CA VAL A 63 -2.86 -3.49 -6.65
C VAL A 63 -1.67 -4.12 -7.40
N THR A 64 -0.89 -3.30 -8.08
CA THR A 64 0.31 -3.77 -8.79
C THR A 64 1.33 -4.37 -7.82
N GLN A 65 1.52 -3.75 -6.66
CA GLN A 65 2.40 -4.26 -5.60
C GLN A 65 1.88 -5.56 -5.00
N SER A 66 0.57 -5.73 -4.81
CA SER A 66 -0.03 -7.00 -4.35
C SER A 66 0.37 -8.16 -5.24
N TYR A 67 0.23 -7.98 -6.55
CA TYR A 67 0.53 -8.99 -7.55
C TYR A 67 2.04 -9.27 -7.70
N LEU A 68 2.86 -8.22 -7.76
CA LEU A 68 4.29 -8.37 -8.05
C LEU A 68 5.14 -8.71 -6.82
N LEU A 69 4.77 -8.20 -5.64
CA LEU A 69 5.60 -8.18 -4.45
C LEU A 69 4.90 -8.77 -3.23
N GLY A 70 3.80 -8.18 -2.77
CA GLY A 70 3.18 -8.44 -1.48
C GLY A 70 2.78 -9.90 -1.28
N ASN A 71 1.94 -10.45 -2.17
CA ASN A 71 1.49 -11.84 -2.08
C ASN A 71 2.65 -12.84 -2.17
N VAL A 72 3.71 -12.51 -2.93
CA VAL A 72 4.88 -13.39 -3.07
C VAL A 72 5.80 -13.29 -1.86
N ALA A 73 6.02 -12.08 -1.33
CA ALA A 73 6.85 -11.85 -0.15
C ALA A 73 6.22 -12.42 1.12
N SER A 74 4.89 -12.36 1.23
CA SER A 74 4.11 -12.96 2.33
C SER A 74 3.85 -14.45 2.16
N GLN A 75 4.27 -15.03 1.04
CA GLN A 75 4.06 -16.46 0.72
C GLN A 75 2.58 -16.87 0.56
N LEU A 76 1.68 -15.93 0.26
CA LEU A 76 0.32 -16.24 -0.21
C LEU A 76 0.32 -16.72 -1.66
N ALA A 77 1.26 -16.21 -2.45
CA ALA A 77 1.49 -16.65 -3.83
C ALA A 77 2.96 -16.94 -4.07
N ALA A 78 3.24 -17.67 -5.14
CA ALA A 78 4.59 -17.97 -5.62
C ALA A 78 4.74 -17.53 -7.07
N LYS A 79 5.89 -16.97 -7.41
CA LYS A 79 6.22 -16.59 -8.76
C LYS A 79 7.01 -17.69 -9.43
N THR A 80 6.47 -18.24 -10.51
CA THR A 80 7.05 -19.40 -11.22
C THR A 80 8.07 -19.00 -12.28
N LEU A 81 8.15 -17.70 -12.60
CA LEU A 81 9.13 -17.09 -13.49
C LEU A 81 9.71 -15.83 -12.84
N ARG A 82 11.03 -15.61 -12.93
CA ARG A 82 11.72 -14.46 -12.33
C ARG A 82 11.46 -14.36 -10.83
N ALA A 83 11.81 -15.40 -10.11
CA ALA A 83 11.41 -15.62 -8.72
C ALA A 83 12.21 -14.81 -7.68
N VAL A 84 12.89 -13.71 -8.08
CA VAL A 84 13.78 -12.91 -7.20
C VAL A 84 13.13 -12.46 -5.89
N ILE A 85 11.81 -12.23 -5.88
CA ILE A 85 11.08 -11.89 -4.65
C ILE A 85 10.99 -13.10 -3.73
N GLY A 86 10.53 -14.24 -4.24
CA GLY A 86 10.40 -15.48 -3.48
C GLY A 86 11.75 -16.11 -3.11
N GLU A 87 12.83 -15.83 -3.86
CA GLU A 87 14.20 -16.24 -3.53
C GLU A 87 14.84 -15.38 -2.44
N TYR A 88 14.20 -14.31 -2.01
CA TYR A 88 14.77 -13.32 -1.13
C TYR A 88 16.09 -12.71 -1.66
N SER A 89 16.12 -12.45 -2.97
CA SER A 89 17.20 -11.75 -3.67
C SER A 89 16.74 -10.35 -4.06
N TRP A 90 16.47 -9.51 -3.06
CA TRP A 90 15.83 -8.23 -3.28
C TRP A 90 16.82 -7.15 -3.69
N ASN A 91 16.39 -6.34 -4.63
CA ASN A 91 17.04 -5.11 -5.05
C ASN A 91 16.13 -3.92 -4.69
N ALA A 92 16.54 -2.73 -5.10
CA ALA A 92 15.66 -1.58 -5.04
C ALA A 92 14.40 -1.80 -5.90
N PHE A 93 13.25 -1.38 -5.36
CA PHE A 93 11.97 -1.35 -6.06
C PHE A 93 11.57 0.10 -6.36
N PRO A 94 12.23 0.76 -7.36
CA PRO A 94 12.06 2.20 -7.61
C PRO A 94 10.63 2.57 -7.97
N ASN A 95 9.85 1.67 -8.55
CA ASN A 95 8.44 1.94 -8.87
C ASN A 95 7.59 2.10 -7.61
N THR A 96 7.85 1.33 -6.55
CA THR A 96 7.17 1.49 -5.26
C THR A 96 7.43 2.88 -4.68
N TRP A 97 8.67 3.35 -4.71
CA TRP A 97 9.05 4.68 -4.26
C TRP A 97 8.43 5.78 -5.14
N ASN A 98 8.75 5.77 -6.41
CA ASN A 98 8.40 6.84 -7.34
C ASN A 98 6.88 7.03 -7.49
N GLN A 99 6.11 5.94 -7.60
CA GLN A 99 4.67 6.02 -7.81
C GLN A 99 3.94 6.49 -6.55
N ASN A 100 4.37 6.08 -5.36
CA ASN A 100 3.78 6.55 -4.12
C ASN A 100 4.08 8.05 -3.90
N TYR A 101 5.31 8.53 -4.12
CA TYR A 101 5.60 9.97 -4.03
C TYR A 101 4.87 10.79 -5.10
N ALA A 102 4.70 10.25 -6.31
CA ALA A 102 3.89 10.92 -7.34
C ALA A 102 2.41 11.04 -6.94
N SER A 103 1.84 10.01 -6.31
CA SER A 103 0.47 10.05 -5.79
C SER A 103 0.32 11.05 -4.64
N LEU A 104 1.34 11.14 -3.76
CA LEU A 104 1.37 12.09 -2.65
C LEU A 104 1.32 13.54 -3.13
N GLY A 105 1.92 13.86 -4.29
CA GLY A 105 1.82 15.21 -4.86
C GLY A 105 0.39 15.69 -5.04
N ASN A 106 -0.48 14.85 -5.59
CA ASN A 106 -1.89 15.16 -5.75
C ASN A 106 -2.65 15.18 -4.42
N ILE A 107 -2.34 14.26 -3.51
CA ILE A 107 -3.03 14.14 -2.21
C ILE A 107 -2.70 15.34 -1.30
N ILE A 108 -1.43 15.72 -1.21
CA ILE A 108 -0.96 16.85 -0.40
C ILE A 108 -1.51 18.17 -0.94
N GLU A 109 -1.54 18.34 -2.28
CA GLU A 109 -2.13 19.53 -2.87
C GLU A 109 -3.65 19.58 -2.66
N ALA A 110 -4.36 18.45 -2.72
CA ALA A 110 -5.78 18.37 -2.38
C ALA A 110 -6.03 18.77 -0.92
N GLU A 111 -5.19 18.30 0.01
CA GLU A 111 -5.23 18.67 1.43
C GLU A 111 -5.06 20.17 1.60
N ARG A 112 -4.03 20.75 0.97
CA ARG A 112 -3.73 22.19 1.04
C ARG A 112 -4.88 23.05 0.52
N VAL A 113 -5.39 22.73 -0.67
CA VAL A 113 -6.51 23.47 -1.28
C VAL A 113 -7.78 23.34 -0.44
N ALA A 114 -8.06 22.16 0.12
CA ALA A 114 -9.20 21.95 1.01
C ALA A 114 -9.09 22.75 2.32
N ALA A 115 -7.92 22.79 2.94
CA ALA A 115 -7.65 23.56 4.15
C ALA A 115 -7.82 25.09 3.91
N GLU A 116 -7.28 25.61 2.79
CA GLU A 116 -7.44 27.01 2.40
C GLU A 116 -8.90 27.40 2.13
N ALA A 117 -9.67 26.46 1.59
CA ALA A 117 -11.11 26.65 1.35
C ALA A 117 -11.96 26.45 2.63
N GLY A 118 -11.38 26.02 3.75
CA GLY A 118 -12.11 25.67 4.97
C GLY A 118 -12.99 24.42 4.84
N ASN A 119 -12.69 23.52 3.89
CA ASN A 119 -13.41 22.28 3.67
C ASN A 119 -12.80 21.17 4.54
N ALA A 120 -13.20 21.11 5.81
CA ALA A 120 -12.63 20.21 6.81
C ALA A 120 -12.77 18.72 6.45
N GLN A 121 -13.89 18.30 5.85
CA GLN A 121 -14.10 16.90 5.49
C GLN A 121 -13.16 16.47 4.37
N MET A 122 -12.95 17.30 3.34
CA MET A 122 -12.00 17.00 2.26
C MET A 122 -10.56 16.97 2.79
N GLU A 123 -10.18 17.94 3.66
CA GLU A 123 -8.88 17.94 4.33
C GLU A 123 -8.66 16.66 5.12
N GLY A 124 -9.67 16.23 5.91
CA GLY A 124 -9.63 14.99 6.68
C GLY A 124 -9.44 13.75 5.81
N ALA A 125 -10.20 13.62 4.73
CA ALA A 125 -10.06 12.49 3.81
C ALA A 125 -8.68 12.47 3.11
N ALA A 126 -8.17 13.63 2.70
CA ALA A 126 -6.83 13.75 2.12
C ALA A 126 -5.73 13.35 3.14
N LYS A 127 -5.87 13.74 4.41
CA LYS A 127 -4.96 13.31 5.49
C LYS A 127 -4.97 11.80 5.70
N VAL A 128 -6.13 11.13 5.60
CA VAL A 128 -6.20 9.66 5.69
C VAL A 128 -5.41 9.02 4.55
N MET A 129 -5.62 9.47 3.32
CA MET A 129 -4.91 8.93 2.16
C MET A 129 -3.40 9.23 2.21
N LYS A 130 -3.02 10.44 2.61
CA LYS A 130 -1.62 10.82 2.84
C LYS A 130 -0.96 9.88 3.84
N SER A 131 -1.61 9.65 4.97
CA SER A 131 -1.10 8.77 6.03
C SER A 131 -0.95 7.32 5.55
N TRP A 132 -1.91 6.82 4.76
CA TRP A 132 -1.81 5.48 4.19
C TRP A 132 -0.61 5.32 3.26
N VAL A 133 -0.39 6.26 2.34
CA VAL A 133 0.71 6.19 1.38
C VAL A 133 2.06 6.31 2.09
N PHE A 134 2.20 7.25 3.05
CA PHE A 134 3.43 7.37 3.84
C PHE A 134 3.67 6.16 4.75
N SER A 135 2.61 5.56 5.32
CA SER A 135 2.77 4.31 6.08
C SER A 135 3.34 3.19 5.22
N THR A 136 2.84 3.04 3.99
CA THR A 136 3.38 2.09 3.02
C THR A 136 4.85 2.35 2.71
N LEU A 137 5.23 3.61 2.49
CA LEU A 137 6.62 3.99 2.20
C LEU A 137 7.55 3.72 3.39
N THR A 138 7.19 4.21 4.59
CA THR A 138 8.07 4.02 5.76
C THR A 138 8.15 2.56 6.19
N LEU A 139 7.06 1.79 6.11
CA LEU A 139 7.08 0.35 6.39
C LEU A 139 7.87 -0.44 5.33
N ALA A 140 7.98 0.06 4.10
CA ALA A 140 8.78 -0.58 3.06
C ALA A 140 10.27 -0.20 3.14
N TYR A 141 10.60 1.06 3.41
CA TYR A 141 11.97 1.59 3.28
C TYR A 141 12.64 2.01 4.60
N GLY A 142 11.89 2.23 5.68
CA GLY A 142 12.37 2.78 6.95
C GLY A 142 12.31 4.31 6.96
N ASP A 143 13.44 4.96 7.18
CA ASP A 143 13.57 6.42 7.17
C ASP A 143 13.34 6.94 5.75
N ILE A 144 12.50 7.96 5.60
CA ILE A 144 12.12 8.51 4.29
C ILE A 144 11.89 10.03 4.39
N PRO A 145 11.97 10.79 3.29
CA PRO A 145 11.43 12.14 3.26
C PRO A 145 9.95 12.16 3.61
N TYR A 146 9.59 12.84 4.71
CA TYR A 146 8.22 12.95 5.20
C TYR A 146 7.83 14.41 5.44
N THR A 147 8.47 15.10 6.37
CA THR A 147 8.13 16.50 6.74
C THR A 147 8.44 17.49 5.63
N GLU A 148 9.52 17.28 4.90
CA GLU A 148 9.94 18.11 3.76
C GLU A 148 9.55 17.51 2.40
N ALA A 149 8.76 16.43 2.40
CA ALA A 149 8.36 15.80 1.16
C ALA A 149 7.43 16.69 0.32
N ILE A 150 7.73 16.82 -0.99
CA ILE A 150 6.88 17.51 -1.99
C ILE A 150 6.74 19.02 -1.72
N THR A 151 7.71 19.62 -1.03
CA THR A 151 7.75 21.07 -0.74
C THR A 151 8.53 21.89 -1.78
N GLY A 152 9.08 21.25 -2.81
CA GLY A 152 9.91 21.91 -3.82
C GLY A 152 9.22 23.07 -4.54
N SER A 153 7.92 22.99 -4.79
CA SER A 153 7.15 24.06 -5.46
C SER A 153 6.72 25.19 -4.52
N THR A 154 6.60 24.92 -3.21
CA THR A 154 6.14 25.89 -2.19
C THR A 154 7.33 26.54 -1.48
N ASP A 155 8.27 25.76 -1.01
CA ASP A 155 9.36 26.19 -0.14
C ASP A 155 10.73 26.16 -0.84
N ALA A 156 10.77 25.77 -2.13
CA ALA A 156 11.98 25.57 -2.92
C ALA A 156 12.96 24.56 -2.30
N GLU A 157 12.46 23.62 -1.48
CA GLU A 157 13.25 22.52 -0.95
C GLU A 157 13.32 21.38 -1.97
N TRP A 158 14.51 21.22 -2.56
CA TRP A 158 14.77 20.21 -3.61
C TRP A 158 15.56 19.01 -3.09
N PHE A 159 16.05 19.08 -1.86
CA PHE A 159 16.87 18.05 -1.22
C PHE A 159 16.27 17.70 0.16
N PRO A 160 15.07 17.14 0.22
CA PRO A 160 14.38 16.92 1.48
C PRO A 160 15.17 16.02 2.43
N ALA A 161 15.16 16.36 3.71
CA ALA A 161 15.70 15.51 4.75
C ALA A 161 14.90 14.21 4.89
N TYR A 162 15.55 13.14 5.34
CA TYR A 162 14.91 11.88 5.70
C TYR A 162 14.58 11.93 7.18
N ASP A 163 13.29 11.84 7.49
CA ASP A 163 12.83 11.69 8.87
C ASP A 163 13.00 10.23 9.31
N THR A 164 13.25 10.00 10.59
CA THR A 164 13.34 8.64 11.11
C THR A 164 11.97 7.96 11.12
N GLN A 165 11.95 6.65 10.96
CA GLN A 165 10.69 5.87 10.97
C GLN A 165 9.92 6.08 12.29
N GLU A 166 10.60 6.23 13.42
CA GLU A 166 10.00 6.54 14.71
C GLU A 166 9.27 7.89 14.67
N GLU A 167 9.94 8.95 14.20
CA GLU A 167 9.35 10.29 14.07
C GLU A 167 8.18 10.31 13.09
N ILE A 168 8.29 9.61 11.97
CA ILE A 168 7.21 9.50 10.98
C ILE A 168 5.96 8.88 11.60
N ILE A 169 6.10 7.84 12.42
CA ILE A 169 4.93 7.13 12.97
C ILE A 169 4.40 7.83 14.22
N THR A 170 5.28 8.20 15.16
CA THR A 170 4.92 8.62 16.53
C THR A 170 5.26 10.06 16.87
N GLY A 171 6.00 10.76 16.01
CA GLY A 171 6.41 12.15 16.24
C GLY A 171 5.27 13.15 16.15
N THR A 172 5.59 14.41 16.47
CA THR A 172 4.66 15.52 16.25
C THR A 172 4.38 15.66 14.74
N ASN A 173 3.12 15.72 14.36
CA ASN A 173 2.62 15.59 12.99
C ASN A 173 2.96 14.24 12.34
N GLY A 174 3.32 13.22 13.11
CA GLY A 174 3.48 11.85 12.64
C GLY A 174 2.14 11.20 12.26
N LEU A 175 2.20 10.02 11.68
CA LEU A 175 1.04 9.35 11.08
C LEU A 175 -0.11 9.11 12.08
N LEU A 176 0.19 8.74 13.33
CA LEU A 176 -0.83 8.54 14.37
C LEU A 176 -1.55 9.84 14.72
N GLU A 177 -0.82 10.95 14.86
CA GLU A 177 -1.40 12.26 15.13
C GLU A 177 -2.19 12.80 13.92
N GLU A 178 -1.65 12.66 12.69
CA GLU A 178 -2.34 13.06 11.44
C GLU A 178 -3.67 12.32 11.25
N LEU A 179 -3.71 11.02 11.52
CA LEU A 179 -4.96 10.23 11.48
C LEU A 179 -5.94 10.67 12.59
N ALA A 180 -5.45 10.98 13.79
CA ALA A 180 -6.31 11.49 14.86
C ALA A 180 -6.91 12.87 14.51
N ARG A 181 -6.12 13.75 13.86
CA ARG A 181 -6.62 15.04 13.33
C ARG A 181 -7.63 14.83 12.20
N ALA A 182 -7.38 13.87 11.31
CA ALA A 182 -8.34 13.53 10.25
C ALA A 182 -9.70 13.13 10.81
N VAL A 183 -9.73 12.30 11.88
CA VAL A 183 -10.96 11.92 12.59
C VAL A 183 -11.73 13.16 13.08
N GLN A 184 -11.03 14.14 13.67
CA GLN A 184 -11.67 15.38 14.15
C GLN A 184 -12.19 16.26 13.01
N LEU A 185 -11.44 16.35 11.90
CA LEU A 185 -11.84 17.14 10.72
C LEU A 185 -13.08 16.54 10.04
N LEU A 186 -13.19 15.22 9.99
CA LEU A 186 -14.30 14.50 9.38
C LEU A 186 -15.64 14.69 10.15
N ASP A 187 -15.59 15.07 11.43
CA ASP A 187 -16.76 15.44 12.21
C ASP A 187 -17.28 16.88 11.93
N ASN A 188 -16.51 17.68 11.19
CA ASN A 188 -16.86 19.06 10.88
C ASN A 188 -17.60 19.16 9.53
N GLY A 189 -17.97 20.40 9.16
CA GLY A 189 -18.67 20.66 7.90
C GLY A 189 -17.76 20.55 6.68
N GLY A 190 -18.38 20.30 5.54
CA GLY A 190 -17.71 20.22 4.25
C GLY A 190 -18.35 19.21 3.33
N SER A 191 -17.62 18.84 2.27
CA SER A 191 -17.99 17.76 1.35
C SER A 191 -16.74 17.17 0.74
N ILE A 192 -16.73 15.85 0.52
CA ILE A 192 -15.61 15.12 -0.09
C ILE A 192 -15.96 14.91 -1.55
N GLN A 193 -15.79 15.96 -2.36
CA GLN A 193 -16.04 15.88 -3.79
C GLN A 193 -14.96 15.03 -4.49
N GLY A 194 -15.37 14.28 -5.51
CA GLY A 194 -14.44 13.39 -6.22
C GLY A 194 -14.01 12.15 -5.43
N ASP A 195 -14.69 11.86 -4.31
CA ASP A 195 -14.45 10.65 -3.53
C ASP A 195 -14.95 9.41 -4.28
N ILE A 196 -14.02 8.64 -4.80
CA ILE A 196 -14.26 7.38 -5.53
C ILE A 196 -14.23 6.15 -4.62
N LEU A 197 -13.95 6.33 -3.32
CA LEU A 197 -13.87 5.25 -2.35
C LEU A 197 -15.19 5.07 -1.60
N PHE A 198 -15.72 6.13 -1.02
CA PHE A 198 -16.92 6.11 -0.18
C PHE A 198 -18.04 7.05 -0.64
N ASN A 199 -17.92 7.63 -1.84
CA ASN A 199 -18.93 8.54 -2.41
C ASN A 199 -19.27 9.74 -1.52
N GLY A 200 -18.30 10.28 -0.80
CA GLY A 200 -18.43 11.43 0.08
C GLY A 200 -18.90 11.12 1.50
N ASP A 201 -18.96 9.86 1.90
CA ASP A 201 -19.36 9.44 3.24
C ASP A 201 -18.22 9.67 4.25
N ALA A 202 -18.26 10.79 4.95
CA ALA A 202 -17.28 11.17 5.97
C ALA A 202 -17.23 10.18 7.16
N ALA A 203 -18.35 9.52 7.49
CA ALA A 203 -18.36 8.54 8.58
C ALA A 203 -17.55 7.29 8.23
N LYS A 204 -17.56 6.83 6.97
CA LYS A 204 -16.71 5.73 6.52
C LYS A 204 -15.24 6.12 6.49
N TRP A 205 -14.91 7.35 6.08
CA TRP A 205 -13.54 7.87 6.17
C TRP A 205 -13.03 7.90 7.61
N LYS A 206 -13.87 8.27 8.57
CA LYS A 206 -13.56 8.26 10.00
C LYS A 206 -13.28 6.84 10.51
N LYS A 207 -14.12 5.86 10.12
CA LYS A 207 -13.91 4.45 10.45
C LYS A 207 -12.60 3.93 9.89
N LEU A 208 -12.28 4.24 8.62
CA LEU A 208 -11.01 3.87 7.99
C LEU A 208 -9.81 4.48 8.74
N ALA A 209 -9.88 5.77 9.09
CA ALA A 209 -8.81 6.45 9.83
C ALA A 209 -8.52 5.76 11.17
N ASN A 210 -9.56 5.42 11.95
CA ASN A 210 -9.40 4.74 13.23
C ASN A 210 -8.88 3.32 13.07
N ALA A 211 -9.33 2.56 12.07
CA ALA A 211 -8.83 1.24 11.77
C ALA A 211 -7.33 1.28 11.39
N MET A 212 -6.90 2.30 10.62
CA MET A 212 -5.49 2.51 10.32
C MET A 212 -4.66 2.90 11.55
N ARG A 213 -5.22 3.66 12.50
CA ARG A 213 -4.56 3.93 13.79
C ARG A 213 -4.30 2.63 14.56
N LEU A 214 -5.29 1.74 14.63
CA LEU A 214 -5.14 0.42 15.25
C LEU A 214 -4.05 -0.42 14.56
N ARG A 215 -4.01 -0.40 13.21
CA ARG A 215 -2.94 -1.08 12.43
C ARG A 215 -1.56 -0.55 12.79
N LEU A 216 -1.36 0.77 12.79
CA LEU A 216 -0.07 1.38 13.13
C LEU A 216 0.36 1.09 14.56
N LEU A 217 -0.56 1.18 15.54
CA LEU A 217 -0.29 0.80 16.91
C LEU A 217 0.15 -0.66 17.03
N MET A 218 -0.50 -1.56 16.28
CA MET A 218 -0.09 -2.96 16.25
C MET A 218 1.33 -3.14 15.69
N TYR A 219 1.71 -2.41 14.65
CA TYR A 219 3.07 -2.48 14.08
C TYR A 219 4.16 -2.01 15.05
N ILE A 220 3.87 -1.06 15.93
CA ILE A 220 4.85 -0.51 16.87
C ILE A 220 4.75 -1.10 18.29
N SER A 221 3.91 -2.10 18.49
CA SER A 221 3.61 -2.67 19.82
C SER A 221 4.83 -3.27 20.51
N GLU A 222 5.83 -3.73 19.78
CA GLU A 222 7.09 -4.24 20.33
C GLU A 222 8.10 -3.11 20.66
N LYS A 223 7.86 -1.90 20.16
CA LYS A 223 8.73 -0.75 20.39
C LYS A 223 8.29 0.10 21.58
N GLN A 224 6.99 0.17 21.81
CA GLN A 224 6.41 0.95 22.90
C GLN A 224 5.09 0.32 23.38
N ASN A 225 4.72 0.62 24.64
CA ASN A 225 3.43 0.15 25.16
C ASN A 225 2.27 0.95 24.53
N VAL A 226 1.51 0.31 23.68
CA VAL A 226 0.38 0.89 22.95
C VAL A 226 -0.98 0.49 23.52
N SER A 227 -1.04 -0.39 24.52
CA SER A 227 -2.27 -1.02 24.99
C SER A 227 -3.34 -0.02 25.44
N ALA A 228 -2.94 1.03 26.15
CA ALA A 228 -3.88 2.04 26.64
C ALA A 228 -4.48 2.90 25.51
N GLU A 229 -3.67 3.30 24.50
CA GLU A 229 -4.15 4.06 23.37
C GLU A 229 -5.03 3.18 22.46
N PHE A 230 -4.62 1.95 22.21
CA PHE A 230 -5.41 0.99 21.44
C PHE A 230 -6.79 0.78 22.08
N ALA A 231 -6.83 0.50 23.39
CA ALA A 231 -8.08 0.32 24.14
C ALA A 231 -8.95 1.60 24.12
N ALA A 232 -8.35 2.78 24.21
CA ALA A 232 -9.08 4.04 24.15
C ALA A 232 -9.77 4.24 22.79
N ILE A 233 -9.10 3.92 21.69
CA ILE A 233 -9.68 3.97 20.34
C ILE A 233 -10.86 3.00 20.25
N VAL A 234 -10.68 1.76 20.68
CA VAL A 234 -11.74 0.73 20.64
C VAL A 234 -12.98 1.16 21.46
N ALA A 235 -12.76 1.79 22.62
CA ALA A 235 -13.84 2.17 23.54
C ALA A 235 -14.61 3.43 23.11
N SER A 236 -13.99 4.34 22.37
CA SER A 236 -14.53 5.71 22.17
C SER A 236 -14.68 6.13 20.71
N GLU A 237 -14.08 5.44 19.76
CA GLU A 237 -14.06 5.85 18.38
C GLU A 237 -14.98 5.00 17.49
N SER A 238 -15.36 5.55 16.34
CA SER A 238 -16.11 4.81 15.34
C SER A 238 -15.18 3.85 14.58
N LEU A 239 -15.49 2.56 14.63
CA LEU A 239 -14.78 1.50 13.92
C LEU A 239 -15.64 0.93 12.80
N MET A 240 -15.04 0.15 11.89
CA MET A 240 -15.76 -0.58 10.86
C MET A 240 -16.70 -1.61 11.49
N GLU A 241 -17.93 -1.72 10.98
CA GLU A 241 -18.99 -2.58 11.52
C GLU A 241 -19.28 -3.80 10.62
N SER A 242 -18.91 -3.71 9.35
CA SER A 242 -19.10 -4.78 8.37
C SER A 242 -18.25 -4.55 7.12
N ASN A 243 -18.29 -5.49 6.17
CA ASN A 243 -17.67 -5.33 4.85
C ASN A 243 -18.16 -4.11 4.06
N ALA A 244 -19.33 -3.53 4.41
CA ALA A 244 -19.80 -2.29 3.80
C ALA A 244 -18.95 -1.06 4.15
N ASP A 245 -18.10 -1.17 5.17
CA ASP A 245 -17.17 -0.12 5.59
C ASP A 245 -15.75 -0.33 5.05
N ASN A 246 -15.51 -1.37 4.26
CA ASN A 246 -14.21 -1.66 3.68
C ASN A 246 -13.67 -0.48 2.88
N GLY A 247 -12.40 -0.11 3.11
CA GLY A 247 -11.66 0.86 2.30
C GLY A 247 -11.21 0.22 0.98
N ILE A 248 -12.09 0.17 0.00
CA ILE A 248 -11.90 -0.53 -1.27
C ILE A 248 -12.27 0.37 -2.45
N LEU A 249 -11.39 0.43 -3.44
CA LEU A 249 -11.65 1.04 -4.73
C LEU A 249 -12.09 -0.02 -5.73
N THR A 250 -13.32 0.06 -6.23
CA THR A 250 -13.83 -0.77 -7.32
C THR A 250 -13.54 -0.11 -8.65
N TYR A 251 -12.91 -0.83 -9.57
CA TYR A 251 -12.58 -0.34 -10.92
C TYR A 251 -13.76 -0.53 -11.87
N THR A 252 -13.97 0.45 -12.75
CA THR A 252 -15.13 0.44 -13.67
C THR A 252 -14.91 -0.34 -14.95
N GLY A 253 -13.69 -0.83 -15.19
CA GLY A 253 -13.32 -1.55 -16.42
C GLY A 253 -13.16 -0.68 -17.66
N ASN A 254 -13.26 0.66 -17.53
CA ASN A 254 -13.10 1.61 -18.62
C ASN A 254 -11.98 2.61 -18.33
N PHE A 255 -11.17 2.93 -19.33
CA PHE A 255 -10.13 3.96 -19.19
C PHE A 255 -10.74 5.30 -18.73
N PRO A 256 -10.12 6.00 -17.76
CA PRO A 256 -8.85 5.70 -17.07
C PRO A 256 -8.98 4.81 -15.80
N ASN A 257 -10.16 4.27 -15.52
CA ASN A 257 -10.47 3.50 -14.32
C ASN A 257 -10.46 1.98 -14.57
N GLU A 258 -9.52 1.52 -15.38
CA GLU A 258 -9.28 0.09 -15.60
C GLU A 258 -8.47 -0.51 -14.45
N TYR A 259 -8.79 -1.76 -14.11
CA TYR A 259 -8.02 -2.51 -13.14
C TYR A 259 -6.57 -2.68 -13.60
N PRO A 260 -5.58 -2.39 -12.75
CA PRO A 260 -4.17 -2.32 -13.16
C PRO A 260 -3.58 -3.59 -13.78
N LEU A 261 -4.20 -4.74 -13.56
CA LEU A 261 -3.73 -6.02 -14.13
C LEU A 261 -4.34 -6.33 -15.49
N VAL A 262 -5.37 -5.60 -15.95
CA VAL A 262 -6.01 -5.80 -17.28
C VAL A 262 -5.03 -5.68 -18.45
N PRO A 263 -4.05 -4.75 -18.45
CA PRO A 263 -3.09 -4.64 -19.54
C PRO A 263 -2.08 -5.80 -19.63
N LEU A 264 -1.99 -6.64 -18.60
CA LEU A 264 -1.08 -7.81 -18.63
C LEU A 264 -1.54 -8.80 -19.69
N LYS A 265 -0.57 -9.42 -20.35
CA LYS A 265 -0.85 -10.62 -21.15
C LYS A 265 -1.19 -11.76 -20.21
N GLN A 266 -2.09 -12.64 -20.63
CA GLN A 266 -2.47 -13.81 -19.82
C GLN A 266 -1.24 -14.62 -19.37
N GLY A 267 -0.25 -14.84 -20.22
CA GLY A 267 0.96 -15.59 -19.85
C GLY A 267 1.83 -14.91 -18.79
N ASP A 268 1.80 -13.57 -18.72
CA ASP A 268 2.49 -12.82 -17.66
C ASP A 268 1.71 -12.93 -16.34
N PHE A 269 0.37 -12.83 -16.39
CA PHE A 269 -0.48 -13.05 -15.22
C PHE A 269 -0.34 -14.48 -14.69
N ASP A 270 -0.29 -15.46 -15.58
CA ASP A 270 -0.13 -16.89 -15.26
C ASP A 270 1.29 -17.25 -14.76
N ALA A 271 2.21 -16.28 -14.69
CA ALA A 271 3.50 -16.49 -14.04
C ALA A 271 3.42 -16.51 -12.51
N VAL A 272 2.24 -16.23 -11.93
CA VAL A 272 1.98 -16.29 -10.48
C VAL A 272 0.98 -17.41 -10.19
N ALA A 273 1.28 -18.19 -9.18
CA ALA A 273 0.46 -19.30 -8.68
C ALA A 273 0.20 -19.10 -7.20
N ILE A 274 -0.79 -19.82 -6.64
CA ILE A 274 -0.90 -19.95 -5.18
C ILE A 274 0.36 -20.65 -4.65
N SER A 275 0.84 -20.26 -3.48
CA SER A 275 2.02 -20.89 -2.89
C SER A 275 1.71 -22.28 -2.30
N THR A 276 2.72 -23.12 -2.12
CA THR A 276 2.62 -24.38 -1.37
C THR A 276 2.10 -24.15 0.04
N ASN A 277 2.53 -23.09 0.72
CA ASN A 277 2.10 -22.76 2.07
C ASN A 277 0.62 -22.36 2.11
N ALA A 278 0.17 -21.47 1.23
CA ALA A 278 -1.23 -21.05 1.18
C ALA A 278 -2.14 -22.19 0.71
N HIS A 279 -1.70 -23.01 -0.26
CA HIS A 279 -2.42 -24.22 -0.64
C HIS A 279 -2.58 -25.16 0.55
N ALA A 280 -1.50 -25.49 1.25
CA ALA A 280 -1.54 -26.41 2.39
C ALA A 280 -2.46 -25.92 3.52
N ALA A 281 -2.44 -24.63 3.85
CA ALA A 281 -3.32 -24.04 4.85
C ALA A 281 -4.79 -24.14 4.41
N LEU A 282 -5.12 -23.72 3.20
CA LEU A 282 -6.50 -23.78 2.68
C LEU A 282 -7.01 -25.21 2.50
N ASP A 283 -6.16 -26.13 2.03
CA ASP A 283 -6.52 -27.55 1.83
C ASP A 283 -6.77 -28.25 3.16
N SER A 284 -5.92 -28.02 4.18
CA SER A 284 -6.08 -28.61 5.52
C SER A 284 -7.39 -28.22 6.20
N LEU A 285 -7.91 -27.01 5.91
CA LEU A 285 -9.16 -26.49 6.42
C LEU A 285 -10.36 -26.85 5.53
N ASN A 286 -10.12 -27.40 4.34
CA ASN A 286 -11.11 -27.48 3.25
C ASN A 286 -11.80 -26.11 3.06
N ASP A 287 -10.98 -25.06 2.93
CA ASP A 287 -11.39 -23.66 2.97
C ASP A 287 -11.94 -23.21 1.61
N PRO A 288 -13.17 -22.67 1.56
CA PRO A 288 -13.77 -22.27 0.30
C PRO A 288 -13.05 -21.09 -0.41
N ARG A 289 -12.20 -20.33 0.27
CA ARG A 289 -11.35 -19.29 -0.37
C ARG A 289 -10.36 -19.88 -1.38
N MET A 290 -10.02 -21.17 -1.28
CA MET A 290 -9.21 -21.87 -2.28
C MET A 290 -9.75 -21.67 -3.69
N TYR A 291 -11.04 -21.78 -3.87
CA TYR A 291 -11.71 -21.72 -5.17
C TYR A 291 -11.82 -20.32 -5.76
N VAL A 292 -11.52 -19.30 -4.95
CA VAL A 292 -11.42 -17.90 -5.38
C VAL A 292 -9.98 -17.50 -5.61
N TYR A 293 -9.07 -17.89 -4.71
CA TYR A 293 -7.64 -17.51 -4.79
C TYR A 293 -6.92 -18.22 -5.92
N ALA A 294 -7.31 -19.44 -6.23
CA ALA A 294 -6.70 -20.27 -7.25
C ALA A 294 -7.73 -20.82 -8.25
N ARG A 295 -7.30 -21.02 -9.48
CA ARG A 295 -8.03 -21.84 -10.45
C ARG A 295 -7.44 -23.24 -10.49
N PRO A 296 -8.21 -24.26 -10.88
CA PRO A 296 -7.72 -25.63 -10.95
C PRO A 296 -6.47 -25.73 -11.83
N ASN A 297 -5.49 -26.55 -11.46
CA ASN A 297 -4.31 -26.80 -12.31
C ASN A 297 -4.68 -27.64 -13.54
N ASN A 298 -5.78 -28.38 -13.51
CA ASN A 298 -6.39 -29.09 -14.63
C ASN A 298 -7.57 -28.33 -15.30
N ALA A 299 -7.55 -26.99 -15.23
CA ALA A 299 -8.65 -26.11 -15.66
C ALA A 299 -9.16 -26.39 -17.08
N SER A 300 -8.28 -26.65 -18.06
CA SER A 300 -8.68 -26.95 -19.44
C SER A 300 -9.46 -28.26 -19.55
N THR A 301 -9.14 -29.26 -18.72
CA THR A 301 -9.83 -30.54 -18.68
C THR A 301 -11.19 -30.41 -18.01
N VAL A 302 -11.26 -29.71 -16.87
CA VAL A 302 -12.52 -29.43 -16.16
C VAL A 302 -13.47 -28.59 -17.01
N PHE A 303 -12.94 -27.62 -17.76
CA PHE A 303 -13.74 -26.81 -18.67
C PHE A 303 -14.35 -27.63 -19.82
N ALA A 304 -13.58 -28.59 -20.36
CA ALA A 304 -14.05 -29.47 -21.41
C ALA A 304 -15.05 -30.55 -20.89
N ASP A 305 -14.87 -31.00 -19.66
CA ASP A 305 -15.74 -32.02 -19.01
C ASP A 305 -15.84 -31.69 -17.50
N PRO A 306 -16.94 -31.03 -17.08
CA PRO A 306 -17.18 -30.67 -15.68
C PRO A 306 -17.38 -31.84 -14.74
N SER A 307 -17.54 -33.08 -15.26
CA SER A 307 -17.61 -34.29 -14.44
C SER A 307 -16.25 -34.73 -13.89
N ILE A 308 -15.14 -34.18 -14.43
CA ILE A 308 -13.79 -34.43 -13.95
C ILE A 308 -13.53 -33.52 -12.72
N PRO A 309 -13.14 -34.13 -11.59
CA PRO A 309 -12.84 -33.30 -10.39
C PRO A 309 -11.73 -32.28 -10.65
N ALA A 310 -11.95 -31.05 -10.16
CA ALA A 310 -10.93 -30.02 -10.13
C ALA A 310 -9.79 -30.43 -9.19
N THR A 311 -8.56 -30.16 -9.60
CA THR A 311 -7.37 -30.41 -8.77
C THR A 311 -6.61 -29.10 -8.52
N TYR A 312 -6.10 -28.95 -7.31
CA TYR A 312 -5.34 -27.79 -6.87
C TYR A 312 -4.00 -28.22 -6.30
N ASP A 313 -2.96 -27.40 -6.54
CA ASP A 313 -1.62 -27.59 -6.01
C ASP A 313 -0.97 -26.23 -5.72
N GLY A 314 -0.01 -26.19 -4.80
CA GLY A 314 0.81 -25.01 -4.54
C GLY A 314 2.13 -25.04 -5.32
N ALA A 315 2.64 -23.86 -5.67
CA ALA A 315 4.00 -23.69 -6.16
C ALA A 315 4.93 -23.24 -5.02
N ASP A 316 6.15 -23.74 -4.99
CA ASP A 316 7.13 -23.36 -3.97
C ASP A 316 7.64 -21.93 -4.18
N ASN A 317 7.64 -21.14 -3.10
CA ASN A 317 8.31 -19.84 -3.09
C ASN A 317 9.83 -20.06 -3.30
N GLY A 318 10.45 -19.17 -4.10
CA GLY A 318 11.86 -19.27 -4.45
C GLY A 318 12.17 -20.31 -5.54
N SER A 319 11.15 -20.89 -6.17
CA SER A 319 11.34 -21.83 -7.26
C SER A 319 11.93 -21.16 -8.50
N THR A 320 13.20 -21.44 -8.81
CA THR A 320 13.88 -20.97 -10.03
C THR A 320 13.84 -21.99 -11.14
N ALA A 321 14.19 -21.55 -12.37
CA ALA A 321 14.38 -22.45 -13.50
C ALA A 321 15.50 -23.51 -13.25
N ILE A 322 16.37 -23.26 -12.28
CA ILE A 322 17.57 -24.04 -11.98
C ILE A 322 17.35 -24.99 -10.80
N SER A 323 16.41 -24.69 -9.89
CA SER A 323 16.11 -25.53 -8.72
C SER A 323 15.35 -26.78 -9.14
N ALA A 324 16.01 -27.90 -9.23
CA ALA A 324 15.38 -29.19 -9.55
C ALA A 324 14.50 -29.73 -8.40
N SER A 325 14.67 -29.21 -7.18
CA SER A 325 14.00 -29.67 -5.96
C SER A 325 12.75 -28.87 -5.58
N CYS A 326 12.47 -27.74 -6.25
CA CYS A 326 11.32 -26.88 -5.95
C CYS A 326 10.20 -27.09 -6.95
N ASP A 327 8.95 -27.22 -6.48
CA ASP A 327 7.81 -27.39 -7.36
C ASP A 327 7.35 -26.03 -7.96
N LYS A 328 7.10 -26.02 -9.27
CA LYS A 328 6.66 -24.85 -10.06
C LYS A 328 5.22 -24.99 -10.57
N ASN A 329 4.61 -26.14 -10.35
CA ASN A 329 3.37 -26.52 -11.04
C ASN A 329 2.11 -26.18 -10.23
N GLY A 330 2.16 -25.11 -9.43
CA GLY A 330 1.01 -24.68 -8.63
C GLY A 330 -0.17 -24.18 -9.48
N SER A 331 -1.33 -24.25 -8.89
CA SER A 331 -2.58 -23.66 -9.37
C SER A 331 -2.42 -22.16 -9.54
N ARG A 332 -2.72 -21.64 -10.73
CA ARG A 332 -2.59 -20.21 -11.02
C ARG A 332 -3.63 -19.40 -10.26
N LEU A 333 -3.40 -18.10 -10.13
CA LEU A 333 -4.36 -17.20 -9.49
C LEU A 333 -5.75 -17.32 -10.11
N GLY A 334 -6.77 -17.15 -9.29
CA GLY A 334 -8.17 -17.34 -9.65
C GLY A 334 -8.63 -16.46 -10.80
N TYR A 335 -9.66 -16.90 -11.48
CA TYR A 335 -10.28 -16.17 -12.59
C TYR A 335 -10.76 -14.77 -12.18
N ALA A 336 -11.15 -14.59 -10.93
CA ALA A 336 -11.68 -13.35 -10.38
C ALA A 336 -10.68 -12.17 -10.49
N TYR A 337 -9.37 -12.43 -10.53
CA TYR A 337 -8.31 -11.40 -10.53
C TYR A 337 -7.82 -11.00 -11.93
N TYR A 338 -8.36 -11.59 -12.99
CA TYR A 338 -7.96 -11.27 -14.35
C TYR A 338 -9.14 -11.41 -15.31
N ASN A 339 -9.16 -10.60 -16.36
CA ASN A 339 -10.22 -10.62 -17.36
C ASN A 339 -10.03 -11.77 -18.36
N TYR A 340 -10.38 -13.00 -17.96
CA TYR A 340 -10.35 -14.18 -18.84
C TYR A 340 -11.53 -14.15 -19.80
N PRO A 341 -11.31 -14.11 -21.13
CA PRO A 341 -12.39 -14.08 -22.11
C PRO A 341 -13.35 -15.30 -21.96
N GLY A 342 -14.61 -15.01 -21.78
CA GLY A 342 -15.67 -16.02 -21.73
C GLY A 342 -15.80 -16.79 -20.42
N HIS A 343 -15.15 -16.34 -19.34
CA HIS A 343 -15.31 -16.92 -18.02
C HIS A 343 -16.20 -16.04 -17.13
N ASP A 344 -17.21 -16.63 -16.49
CA ASP A 344 -18.23 -15.89 -15.72
C ASP A 344 -17.67 -15.13 -14.51
N GLN A 345 -16.57 -15.62 -13.92
CA GLN A 345 -15.90 -14.97 -12.79
C GLN A 345 -14.79 -13.98 -13.22
N ALA A 346 -14.58 -13.78 -14.53
CA ALA A 346 -13.50 -12.94 -15.02
C ALA A 346 -13.59 -11.52 -14.46
N GLY A 347 -12.54 -11.10 -13.74
CA GLY A 347 -12.41 -9.75 -13.21
C GLY A 347 -13.40 -9.35 -12.11
N THR A 348 -14.10 -10.29 -11.47
CA THR A 348 -15.06 -9.97 -10.39
C THR A 348 -14.38 -9.39 -9.14
N MET A 349 -13.08 -9.63 -8.93
CA MET A 349 -12.25 -9.03 -7.89
C MET A 349 -11.36 -7.90 -8.44
N ALA A 350 -11.86 -7.13 -9.43
CA ALA A 350 -11.19 -5.94 -9.94
C ALA A 350 -11.30 -4.79 -8.92
N GLU A 351 -10.67 -4.96 -7.78
CA GLU A 351 -10.71 -4.07 -6.62
C GLU A 351 -9.32 -3.81 -6.08
N GLY A 352 -9.13 -2.62 -5.50
CA GLY A 352 -7.93 -2.24 -4.79
C GLY A 352 -8.23 -2.02 -3.31
N ILE A 353 -7.56 -2.76 -2.45
CA ILE A 353 -7.80 -2.80 -1.01
C ILE A 353 -6.85 -1.85 -0.30
N ILE A 354 -7.39 -0.96 0.54
CA ILE A 354 -6.65 -0.16 1.53
C ILE A 354 -6.68 -0.85 2.89
N MET A 355 -7.88 -1.22 3.34
CA MET A 355 -8.10 -1.95 4.59
C MET A 355 -9.48 -2.57 4.60
N THR A 356 -9.59 -3.77 5.18
CA THR A 356 -10.86 -4.50 5.29
C THR A 356 -11.36 -4.56 6.73
N TYR A 357 -12.66 -4.75 6.88
CA TYR A 357 -13.28 -5.07 8.17
C TYR A 357 -12.72 -6.36 8.76
N ALA A 358 -12.44 -7.37 7.92
CA ALA A 358 -11.80 -8.61 8.35
C ALA A 358 -10.45 -8.34 9.03
N GLU A 359 -9.59 -7.49 8.42
CA GLU A 359 -8.31 -7.12 9.02
C GLU A 359 -8.49 -6.42 10.37
N GLN A 360 -9.41 -5.44 10.46
CA GLN A 360 -9.72 -4.79 11.73
C GLN A 360 -10.13 -5.81 12.79
N GLN A 361 -10.98 -6.79 12.46
CA GLN A 361 -11.41 -7.80 13.41
C GLN A 361 -10.24 -8.68 13.90
N PHE A 362 -9.28 -9.01 13.03
CA PHE A 362 -8.08 -9.71 13.47
C PHE A 362 -7.15 -8.85 14.32
N LEU A 363 -7.07 -7.54 14.10
CA LEU A 363 -6.36 -6.61 15.00
C LEU A 363 -7.01 -6.60 16.39
N LEU A 364 -8.34 -6.58 16.47
CA LEU A 364 -9.09 -6.64 17.72
C LEU A 364 -8.91 -8.02 18.41
N ALA A 365 -8.92 -9.10 17.65
CA ALA A 365 -8.67 -10.46 18.17
C ALA A 365 -7.26 -10.56 18.79
N GLU A 366 -6.23 -10.03 18.12
CA GLU A 366 -4.86 -10.01 18.64
C GLU A 366 -4.75 -9.13 19.89
N ALA A 367 -5.39 -7.96 19.92
CA ALA A 367 -5.40 -7.08 21.09
C ALA A 367 -6.13 -7.71 22.28
N ALA A 368 -7.23 -8.42 22.05
CA ALA A 368 -7.96 -9.16 23.09
C ALA A 368 -7.13 -10.36 23.60
N HIS A 369 -6.47 -11.11 22.71
CA HIS A 369 -5.55 -12.18 23.07
C HIS A 369 -4.41 -11.68 23.98
N ASN A 370 -3.87 -10.50 23.65
CA ASN A 370 -2.81 -9.85 24.44
C ASN A 370 -3.31 -9.18 25.73
N GLY A 371 -4.62 -9.16 25.97
CA GLY A 371 -5.24 -8.53 27.14
C GLY A 371 -5.23 -7.00 27.10
N TRP A 372 -5.12 -6.38 25.93
CA TRP A 372 -5.19 -4.92 25.78
C TRP A 372 -6.62 -4.38 25.85
N ILE A 373 -7.59 -5.17 25.38
CA ILE A 373 -9.02 -4.92 25.45
C ILE A 373 -9.73 -6.07 26.18
N THR A 374 -10.93 -5.83 26.68
CA THR A 374 -11.68 -6.81 27.47
C THR A 374 -12.62 -7.67 26.62
N ASP A 375 -12.66 -7.44 25.33
CA ASP A 375 -13.49 -8.16 24.38
C ASP A 375 -13.01 -9.61 24.23
N ASP A 376 -13.89 -10.47 23.71
CA ASP A 376 -13.55 -11.88 23.50
C ASP A 376 -12.77 -12.07 22.19
N ALA A 377 -11.56 -12.57 22.28
CA ALA A 377 -10.67 -12.81 21.13
C ALA A 377 -11.28 -13.78 20.11
N GLY A 378 -11.99 -14.81 20.57
CA GLY A 378 -12.64 -15.78 19.69
C GLY A 378 -13.79 -15.18 18.90
N THR A 379 -14.52 -14.25 19.47
CA THR A 379 -15.62 -13.52 18.78
C THR A 379 -15.06 -12.66 17.66
N HIS A 380 -14.00 -11.87 17.92
CA HIS A 380 -13.36 -11.07 16.89
C HIS A 380 -12.71 -11.93 15.81
N HIS A 381 -12.04 -13.01 16.20
CA HIS A 381 -11.47 -13.97 15.26
C HIS A 381 -12.53 -14.54 14.32
N ALA A 382 -13.63 -15.07 14.85
CA ALA A 382 -14.72 -15.62 14.05
C ALA A 382 -15.33 -14.58 13.11
N SER A 383 -15.52 -13.34 13.58
CA SER A 383 -16.00 -12.23 12.77
C SER A 383 -15.03 -11.89 11.63
N GLY A 384 -13.72 -11.93 11.88
CA GLY A 384 -12.69 -11.72 10.86
C GLY A 384 -12.70 -12.80 9.79
N VAL A 385 -12.82 -14.08 10.19
CA VAL A 385 -12.92 -15.20 9.27
C VAL A 385 -14.20 -15.09 8.42
N GLN A 386 -15.35 -14.83 9.04
CA GLN A 386 -16.62 -14.68 8.33
C GLN A 386 -16.56 -13.53 7.33
N ALA A 387 -16.09 -12.36 7.76
CA ALA A 387 -15.97 -11.20 6.91
C ALA A 387 -15.06 -11.44 5.70
N SER A 388 -13.95 -12.16 5.89
CA SER A 388 -13.05 -12.55 4.80
C SER A 388 -13.74 -13.48 3.81
N LEU A 389 -14.43 -14.53 4.26
CA LEU A 389 -15.16 -15.45 3.41
C LEU A 389 -16.25 -14.73 2.59
N GLU A 390 -17.03 -13.87 3.25
CA GLU A 390 -18.07 -13.06 2.60
C GLU A 390 -17.51 -12.09 1.56
N TYR A 391 -16.40 -11.41 1.90
CA TYR A 391 -15.75 -10.46 0.98
C TYR A 391 -15.26 -11.14 -0.30
N TYR A 392 -14.61 -12.28 -0.18
CA TYR A 392 -14.13 -13.03 -1.35
C TYR A 392 -15.25 -13.81 -2.07
N GLY A 393 -16.48 -13.81 -1.56
CA GLY A 393 -17.59 -14.56 -2.14
C GLY A 393 -17.35 -16.07 -2.09
N ALA A 394 -16.69 -16.54 -1.04
CA ALA A 394 -16.37 -17.96 -0.87
C ALA A 394 -17.64 -18.80 -0.71
N ASP A 395 -17.79 -19.85 -1.53
CA ASP A 395 -18.97 -20.70 -1.60
C ASP A 395 -18.73 -22.03 -0.85
N PHE A 396 -19.47 -22.25 0.24
CA PHE A 396 -19.44 -23.50 1.00
C PHE A 396 -19.92 -24.70 0.20
N GLY A 397 -20.73 -24.49 -0.85
CA GLY A 397 -21.14 -25.54 -1.77
C GLY A 397 -19.98 -26.22 -2.53
N MET A 398 -18.82 -25.55 -2.60
CA MET A 398 -17.59 -26.13 -3.18
C MET A 398 -16.82 -27.02 -2.20
N THR A 399 -17.21 -27.02 -0.91
CA THR A 399 -16.62 -27.80 0.18
C THR A 399 -17.62 -28.79 0.73
N GLY A 400 -17.32 -29.48 1.80
CA GLY A 400 -18.29 -30.34 2.49
C GLY A 400 -19.04 -29.64 3.64
N TRP A 401 -18.74 -28.36 3.89
CA TRP A 401 -19.33 -27.58 4.97
C TRP A 401 -20.76 -27.14 4.62
N THR A 402 -21.65 -27.16 5.60
CA THR A 402 -23.06 -26.74 5.38
C THR A 402 -23.20 -25.22 5.37
N ASP A 403 -22.43 -24.52 6.22
CA ASP A 403 -22.43 -23.07 6.40
C ASP A 403 -21.20 -22.62 7.20
N PHE A 404 -21.14 -21.33 7.52
CA PHE A 404 -20.05 -20.74 8.32
C PHE A 404 -19.97 -21.35 9.72
N ALA A 405 -21.10 -21.62 10.38
CA ALA A 405 -21.10 -22.16 11.75
C ALA A 405 -20.49 -23.58 11.80
N ASP A 406 -20.79 -24.40 10.81
CA ASP A 406 -20.20 -25.73 10.66
C ASP A 406 -18.70 -25.61 10.33
N TYR A 407 -18.34 -24.76 9.40
CA TYR A 407 -16.93 -24.50 9.04
C TYR A 407 -16.10 -24.06 10.24
N ILE A 408 -16.48 -22.98 10.94
CA ILE A 408 -15.68 -22.43 12.03
C ILE A 408 -15.53 -23.39 13.23
N ALA A 409 -16.54 -24.25 13.45
CA ALA A 409 -16.55 -25.22 14.55
C ALA A 409 -15.73 -26.49 14.26
N ASN A 410 -15.63 -26.90 12.99
CA ASN A 410 -15.17 -28.25 12.66
C ASN A 410 -13.95 -28.30 11.72
N SER A 411 -13.62 -27.21 11.01
CA SER A 411 -12.51 -27.21 10.06
C SER A 411 -11.13 -27.04 10.70
N GLY A 412 -11.04 -26.48 11.90
CA GLY A 412 -9.80 -26.02 12.53
C GLY A 412 -9.53 -24.53 12.31
N ALA A 413 -10.37 -23.81 11.58
CA ALA A 413 -10.23 -22.36 11.35
C ALA A 413 -10.65 -21.52 12.57
N GLY A 414 -11.26 -22.12 13.60
CA GLY A 414 -11.68 -21.44 14.81
C GLY A 414 -10.50 -21.04 15.70
N TYR A 415 -10.73 -20.07 16.57
CA TYR A 415 -9.75 -19.65 17.58
C TYR A 415 -9.51 -20.74 18.61
N ASP A 416 -8.25 -21.17 18.74
CA ASP A 416 -7.80 -22.24 19.63
C ASP A 416 -7.08 -21.76 20.90
N ASN A 417 -7.19 -20.48 21.22
CA ASN A 417 -6.46 -19.74 22.26
C ASN A 417 -4.96 -19.56 21.97
N SER A 418 -4.49 -19.81 20.76
CA SER A 418 -3.15 -19.46 20.34
C SER A 418 -3.14 -18.20 19.46
N ILE A 419 -2.03 -17.47 19.50
CA ILE A 419 -1.81 -16.33 18.61
C ILE A 419 -1.69 -16.78 17.15
N ASN A 420 -1.23 -17.99 16.90
CA ASN A 420 -1.03 -18.51 15.56
C ASN A 420 -2.35 -18.79 14.83
N SER A 421 -3.43 -19.16 15.53
CA SER A 421 -4.75 -19.27 14.88
C SER A 421 -5.24 -17.92 14.36
N ILE A 422 -4.99 -16.82 15.09
CA ILE A 422 -5.30 -15.45 14.64
C ILE A 422 -4.41 -15.07 13.45
N ARG A 423 -3.10 -15.29 13.55
CA ARG A 423 -2.12 -14.93 12.52
C ARG A 423 -2.40 -15.66 11.20
N GLU A 424 -2.67 -16.97 11.24
CA GLU A 424 -2.97 -17.77 10.06
C GLU A 424 -4.22 -17.29 9.35
N GLN A 425 -5.31 -17.09 10.07
CA GLN A 425 -6.56 -16.63 9.46
C GLN A 425 -6.46 -15.18 8.97
N LYS A 426 -5.73 -14.30 9.68
CA LYS A 426 -5.41 -12.96 9.20
C LYS A 426 -4.58 -13.02 7.91
N TRP A 427 -3.56 -13.85 7.87
CA TRP A 427 -2.72 -14.05 6.69
C TRP A 427 -3.52 -14.47 5.46
N LEU A 428 -4.41 -15.46 5.62
CA LEU A 428 -5.31 -15.90 4.55
C LEU A 428 -6.28 -14.79 4.11
N ALA A 429 -6.76 -13.97 5.05
CA ALA A 429 -7.66 -12.85 4.75
C ALA A 429 -6.99 -11.68 4.02
N MET A 430 -5.66 -11.58 4.06
CA MET A 430 -4.91 -10.46 3.46
C MET A 430 -4.44 -10.72 2.03
N PHE A 431 -5.13 -11.57 1.27
CA PHE A 431 -4.82 -11.80 -0.15
C PHE A 431 -5.10 -10.52 -0.97
N PHE A 432 -4.14 -10.05 -1.75
CA PHE A 432 -4.21 -8.81 -2.55
C PHE A 432 -4.32 -7.49 -1.76
N THR A 433 -3.80 -7.41 -0.54
CA THR A 433 -3.78 -6.19 0.29
C THR A 433 -2.49 -5.35 0.14
N GLY A 434 -2.01 -5.14 -1.06
CA GLY A 434 -0.80 -4.34 -1.28
C GLY A 434 0.46 -5.03 -0.74
N LEU A 435 1.18 -4.30 0.12
CA LEU A 435 2.33 -4.79 0.86
C LEU A 435 1.99 -5.13 2.31
N ASP A 436 0.77 -4.85 2.78
CA ASP A 436 0.39 -5.00 4.19
C ASP A 436 0.49 -6.45 4.67
N ASN A 437 0.16 -7.43 3.80
CA ASN A 437 0.36 -8.84 4.09
C ASN A 437 1.84 -9.20 4.35
N TYR A 438 2.78 -8.63 3.59
CA TYR A 438 4.21 -8.81 3.83
C TYR A 438 4.64 -8.10 5.13
N PHE A 439 4.14 -6.90 5.41
CA PHE A 439 4.47 -6.17 6.65
C PHE A 439 4.02 -6.94 7.89
N GLU A 440 2.85 -7.59 7.85
CA GLU A 440 2.38 -8.46 8.93
C GLU A 440 3.24 -9.71 9.10
N VAL A 441 3.53 -10.43 8.02
CA VAL A 441 4.42 -11.61 8.08
C VAL A 441 5.79 -11.24 8.65
N ARG A 442 6.33 -10.09 8.24
CA ARG A 442 7.60 -9.58 8.74
C ARG A 442 7.54 -9.25 10.24
N ARG A 443 6.45 -8.61 10.70
CA ARG A 443 6.21 -8.34 12.12
C ARG A 443 6.20 -9.64 12.93
N TRP A 444 5.42 -10.61 12.52
CA TRP A 444 5.37 -11.90 13.21
C TRP A 444 6.73 -12.63 13.19
N TYR A 445 7.39 -12.64 12.04
CA TYR A 445 8.73 -13.26 11.92
C TYR A 445 9.75 -12.63 12.90
N THR A 446 9.73 -11.31 13.06
CA THR A 446 10.62 -10.63 14.01
C THR A 446 10.22 -10.85 15.46
N GLN A 447 8.92 -10.86 15.79
CA GLN A 447 8.41 -11.24 17.12
C GLN A 447 8.86 -12.65 17.53
N GLU A 448 8.93 -13.57 16.58
CA GLU A 448 9.40 -14.94 16.79
C GLU A 448 10.94 -15.08 16.65
N SER A 449 11.66 -13.98 16.76
CA SER A 449 13.13 -13.92 16.66
C SER A 449 13.71 -14.55 15.39
N GLY A 450 12.97 -14.47 14.30
CA GLY A 450 13.36 -15.03 13.00
C GLY A 450 13.22 -16.54 12.89
N ASN A 451 12.46 -17.16 13.76
CA ASN A 451 12.27 -18.61 13.75
C ASN A 451 11.00 -19.03 12.98
N TRP A 452 11.17 -19.53 11.77
CA TRP A 452 10.07 -20.03 10.93
C TRP A 452 9.23 -21.13 11.61
N ALA A 453 9.83 -21.96 12.47
CA ALA A 453 9.11 -23.03 13.13
C ALA A 453 7.99 -22.55 14.09
N ASN A 454 8.04 -21.28 14.49
CA ASN A 454 7.02 -20.66 15.33
C ASN A 454 5.87 -20.07 14.51
N LEU A 455 5.96 -20.10 13.17
CA LEU A 455 4.92 -19.66 12.23
C LEU A 455 4.54 -20.84 11.33
N PRO A 456 3.70 -21.79 11.81
CA PRO A 456 3.51 -23.09 11.20
C PRO A 456 2.84 -23.05 9.81
N PHE A 457 2.24 -21.92 9.42
CA PHE A 457 1.57 -21.71 8.14
C PHE A 457 2.49 -21.14 7.06
N ILE A 458 3.74 -20.78 7.37
CA ILE A 458 4.75 -20.30 6.41
C ILE A 458 6.10 -20.93 6.72
N SER A 459 7.01 -20.93 5.76
CA SER A 459 8.33 -21.56 5.89
C SER A 459 9.40 -20.79 5.13
N ALA A 460 10.68 -21.08 5.39
CA ALA A 460 11.75 -20.56 4.55
C ALA A 460 11.52 -20.99 3.07
N PRO A 461 11.70 -20.11 2.08
CA PRO A 461 11.54 -20.46 0.67
C PRO A 461 12.47 -21.57 0.24
N CYS A 462 11.98 -22.42 -0.67
CA CYS A 462 12.68 -23.61 -1.15
C CYS A 462 14.11 -23.33 -1.67
N SER A 463 14.32 -22.20 -2.33
CA SER A 463 15.61 -21.83 -2.94
C SER A 463 15.90 -20.37 -2.65
N ASN A 464 16.01 -20.02 -1.35
CA ASN A 464 16.34 -18.65 -1.02
C ASN A 464 17.84 -18.38 -1.06
N THR A 465 18.21 -17.14 -1.36
CA THR A 465 19.60 -16.68 -1.44
C THR A 465 19.99 -15.80 -0.27
N ASN A 466 19.14 -15.71 0.76
CA ASN A 466 19.30 -14.84 1.92
C ASN A 466 19.58 -15.59 3.22
N GLY A 467 20.01 -16.84 3.17
CA GLY A 467 20.36 -17.63 4.37
C GLY A 467 19.13 -17.90 5.27
N ASP A 468 17.98 -18.18 4.68
CA ASP A 468 16.69 -18.42 5.35
C ASP A 468 16.14 -17.24 6.18
N VAL A 469 16.69 -16.04 5.98
CA VAL A 469 16.24 -14.81 6.65
C VAL A 469 15.20 -14.11 5.75
N LEU A 470 14.05 -13.76 6.33
CA LEU A 470 13.07 -12.91 5.65
C LEU A 470 13.66 -11.52 5.42
N PRO A 471 13.62 -10.95 4.21
CA PRO A 471 14.04 -9.57 4.01
C PRO A 471 13.26 -8.59 4.89
N MET A 472 13.97 -7.63 5.51
CA MET A 472 13.39 -6.67 6.45
C MET A 472 12.87 -5.41 5.77
N ARG A 473 13.42 -5.04 4.61
CA ARG A 473 13.09 -3.79 3.92
C ARG A 473 13.38 -3.85 2.43
N PHE A 474 12.84 -2.87 1.71
CA PHE A 474 13.28 -2.55 0.36
C PHE A 474 14.52 -1.65 0.42
N LEU A 475 15.40 -1.78 -0.58
CA LEU A 475 16.54 -0.88 -0.73
C LEU A 475 16.06 0.46 -1.30
N TYR A 476 16.65 1.55 -0.87
CA TYR A 476 16.42 2.85 -1.51
C TYR A 476 16.76 2.81 -3.01
N PRO A 477 16.01 3.55 -3.84
CA PRO A 477 16.32 3.68 -5.26
C PRO A 477 17.73 4.24 -5.47
N GLY A 478 18.46 3.67 -6.44
CA GLY A 478 19.84 4.06 -6.68
C GLY A 478 20.02 5.50 -7.21
N ASN A 479 18.97 6.12 -7.77
CA ASN A 479 18.98 7.50 -8.20
C ASN A 479 18.99 8.51 -7.04
N GLU A 480 18.54 8.13 -5.85
CA GLU A 480 18.61 8.98 -4.64
C GLU A 480 20.05 9.39 -4.32
N ALA A 481 21.00 8.49 -4.53
CA ALA A 481 22.43 8.76 -4.35
C ALA A 481 22.97 9.91 -5.22
N SER A 482 22.26 10.26 -6.31
CA SER A 482 22.63 11.37 -7.20
C SER A 482 21.69 12.56 -7.12
N LEU A 483 20.43 12.34 -6.74
CA LEU A 483 19.42 13.40 -6.66
C LEU A 483 19.41 14.10 -5.30
N ASN A 484 19.68 13.38 -4.21
CA ASN A 484 19.71 13.91 -2.83
C ASN A 484 20.86 13.26 -2.04
N PRO A 485 22.13 13.42 -2.46
CA PRO A 485 23.23 12.60 -1.96
C PRO A 485 23.46 12.72 -0.46
N ASP A 486 23.48 13.95 0.09
CA ASP A 486 23.84 14.17 1.49
C ASP A 486 22.81 13.54 2.44
N ASN A 487 21.52 13.75 2.21
CA ASN A 487 20.45 13.21 3.03
C ASN A 487 20.30 11.68 2.83
N TYR A 488 20.45 11.19 1.58
CA TYR A 488 20.46 9.77 1.29
C TYR A 488 21.58 9.02 2.04
N PHE A 489 22.82 9.52 1.99
CA PHE A 489 23.91 8.87 2.69
C PHE A 489 23.79 9.00 4.21
N ASN A 490 23.25 10.12 4.72
CA ASN A 490 22.96 10.27 6.14
C ASN A 490 21.92 9.23 6.62
N ALA A 491 20.82 9.06 5.91
CA ALA A 491 19.80 8.05 6.23
C ALA A 491 20.37 6.63 6.26
N ILE A 492 21.22 6.26 5.30
CA ILE A 492 21.92 4.96 5.28
C ILE A 492 22.79 4.77 6.53
N VAL A 493 23.53 5.81 6.93
CA VAL A 493 24.39 5.75 8.13
C VAL A 493 23.54 5.58 9.38
N VAL A 494 22.46 6.36 9.53
CA VAL A 494 21.57 6.31 10.70
C VAL A 494 20.92 4.94 10.82
N MET A 495 20.42 4.36 9.72
CA MET A 495 19.80 3.03 9.72
C MET A 495 20.81 1.87 9.78
N GLY A 496 22.11 2.12 9.67
CA GLY A 496 23.14 1.08 9.69
C GLY A 496 23.31 0.32 8.38
N GLY A 497 22.79 0.83 7.24
CA GLY A 497 23.00 0.24 5.92
C GLY A 497 21.84 0.42 4.94
N ASN A 498 22.03 -0.03 3.70
CA ASN A 498 20.99 -0.08 2.66
C ASN A 498 20.98 -1.47 2.00
N THR A 499 20.66 -2.49 2.80
CA THR A 499 20.49 -3.89 2.35
C THR A 499 19.09 -4.37 2.67
N GLN A 500 18.66 -5.45 2.04
CA GLN A 500 17.37 -6.09 2.36
C GLN A 500 17.27 -6.60 3.81
N ASN A 501 18.40 -6.79 4.50
CA ASN A 501 18.47 -7.29 5.88
C ASN A 501 18.76 -6.17 6.90
N THR A 502 18.96 -4.93 6.46
CA THR A 502 19.08 -3.79 7.36
C THR A 502 17.76 -3.62 8.12
N LYS A 503 17.83 -3.69 9.45
CA LYS A 503 16.65 -3.54 10.29
C LYS A 503 16.21 -2.07 10.32
N MET A 504 14.91 -1.89 10.23
CA MET A 504 14.25 -0.60 10.45
C MET A 504 13.76 -0.54 11.89
N TRP A 505 13.43 0.64 12.39
CA TRP A 505 13.01 0.83 13.77
C TRP A 505 11.88 -0.14 14.19
N VAL A 506 10.82 -0.31 13.40
CA VAL A 506 9.67 -1.18 13.75
C VAL A 506 10.02 -2.68 13.86
N VAL A 507 11.14 -3.13 13.30
CA VAL A 507 11.55 -4.56 13.28
C VAL A 507 12.90 -4.81 13.95
N ASP A 508 13.52 -3.80 14.53
CA ASP A 508 14.76 -3.93 15.29
C ASP A 508 14.43 -4.28 16.76
N LEU A 509 14.04 -5.54 16.98
CA LEU A 509 13.63 -6.11 18.28
C LEU A 509 14.81 -6.78 18.97
#